data_221f0ddd79400e5feaa681033c66d40c
#
_entry.id   221f0ddd79400e5feaa681033c66d40c
#
_cell.length_a   1.000
_cell.length_b   1.000
_cell.length_c   1.000
_cell.angle_alpha   90.00
_cell.angle_beta   90.00
_cell.angle_gamma   90.00
#
_symmetry.space_group_name_H-M   'P 1'
#
loop_
_entity.id
_entity.type
_entity.pdbx_description
1 polymer ?
#
loop_
_entity_poly.entity_id
_entity_poly.type
_entity_poly.pdbx_seq_one_letter_code
_entity_poly.pdbx_strand_id
1 'polypeptide(L)'
;MQTTLNTILNKAVRNGLISANPFASLDIRERVSKAESNIVALTKEEVMSLASVEKGSPATKQCYMFCCFTGLRHSDISNLKWKDIRQTDAGLAIYLPRMQKTKHPILIPLGKKALEWLPDKEDKSEDSLVFNTPQICNCDRALKHRAKRAGITKVLGFHTSRHTFGTLAILAGCDILTVSKLLGHKSVKTTQMYASVAMQMRADAVKRVEKVFGN
;
A
#
# COMPACT_ATOMS: atom_id res chain seq x y z
N MET A 1 3.25 9.99 -18.65
CA MET A 1 3.91 10.54 -19.86
C MET A 1 4.30 12.01 -19.68
N GLN A 2 3.38 12.94 -19.39
CA GLN A 2 3.66 14.38 -19.23
C GLN A 2 4.72 14.71 -18.15
N THR A 3 4.71 14.03 -16.99
CA THR A 3 5.71 14.22 -15.92
C THR A 3 7.13 13.83 -16.38
N THR A 4 7.26 12.76 -17.16
CA THR A 4 8.54 12.30 -17.70
C THR A 4 9.09 13.29 -18.75
N LEU A 5 8.21 13.74 -19.67
CA LEU A 5 8.58 14.73 -20.67
C LEU A 5 9.00 16.06 -20.05
N ASN A 6 8.27 16.56 -19.06
CA ASN A 6 8.63 17.76 -18.31
C ASN A 6 10.00 17.62 -17.60
N THR A 7 10.31 16.44 -17.05
CA THR A 7 11.62 16.16 -16.45
C THR A 7 12.74 16.21 -17.49
N ILE A 8 12.52 15.65 -18.67
CA ILE A 8 13.49 15.67 -19.79
C ILE A 8 13.73 17.11 -20.26
N LEU A 9 12.67 17.87 -20.48
CA LEU A 9 12.78 19.28 -20.93
C LEU A 9 13.47 20.16 -19.88
N ASN A 10 13.19 19.98 -18.59
CA ASN A 10 13.91 20.67 -17.53
C ASN A 10 15.42 20.33 -17.52
N LYS A 11 15.78 19.07 -17.84
CA LYS A 11 17.17 18.66 -17.98
C LYS A 11 17.82 19.30 -19.23
N ALA A 12 17.08 19.41 -20.33
CA ALA A 12 17.54 20.08 -21.56
C ALA A 12 17.80 21.57 -21.30
N VAL A 13 16.96 22.27 -20.56
CA VAL A 13 17.23 23.67 -20.13
C VAL A 13 18.48 23.77 -19.28
N ARG A 14 18.66 22.92 -18.28
CA ARG A 14 19.85 22.89 -17.41
C ARG A 14 21.14 22.64 -18.19
N ASN A 15 21.05 21.85 -19.25
CA ASN A 15 22.20 21.53 -20.12
C ASN A 15 22.38 22.55 -21.25
N GLY A 16 21.65 23.67 -21.30
CA GLY A 16 21.74 24.72 -22.31
C GLY A 16 21.26 24.31 -23.71
N LEU A 17 20.55 23.16 -23.84
CA LEU A 17 20.06 22.66 -25.14
C LEU A 17 18.81 23.41 -25.62
N ILE A 18 18.02 23.96 -24.71
CA ILE A 18 16.87 24.83 -24.97
C ILE A 18 16.88 25.98 -23.98
N SER A 19 16.42 27.17 -24.39
CA SER A 19 16.41 28.39 -23.58
C SER A 19 15.37 28.37 -22.47
N ALA A 20 14.23 27.71 -22.69
CA ALA A 20 13.16 27.60 -21.72
C ALA A 20 12.38 26.29 -21.90
N ASN A 21 11.73 25.85 -20.82
CA ASN A 21 10.85 24.68 -20.89
C ASN A 21 9.46 25.08 -21.41
N PRO A 22 8.99 24.57 -22.58
CA PRO A 22 7.69 24.91 -23.14
C PRO A 22 6.51 24.65 -22.21
N PHE A 23 6.63 23.70 -21.28
CA PHE A 23 5.57 23.44 -20.28
C PHE A 23 5.45 24.54 -19.23
N ALA A 24 6.44 25.42 -19.08
CA ALA A 24 6.37 26.53 -18.12
C ALA A 24 5.36 27.60 -18.56
N SER A 25 5.16 27.77 -19.86
CA SER A 25 4.24 28.73 -20.47
C SER A 25 2.80 28.22 -20.62
N LEU A 26 2.55 26.92 -20.40
CA LEU A 26 1.19 26.37 -20.46
C LEU A 26 0.36 26.82 -19.26
N ASP A 27 -0.86 27.30 -19.52
CA ASP A 27 -1.85 27.56 -18.48
C ASP A 27 -2.13 26.28 -17.67
N ILE A 28 -2.49 26.47 -16.38
CA ILE A 28 -2.84 25.36 -15.50
C ILE A 28 -3.99 24.51 -16.09
N ARG A 29 -4.89 25.13 -16.87
CA ARG A 29 -6.01 24.46 -17.55
C ARG A 29 -5.58 23.59 -18.72
N GLU A 30 -4.46 23.90 -19.37
CA GLU A 30 -3.88 23.15 -20.48
C GLU A 30 -2.98 22.00 -20.00
N ARG A 31 -2.59 22.03 -18.72
CA ARG A 31 -1.88 20.91 -18.09
C ARG A 31 -2.87 19.78 -17.88
N VAL A 32 -2.60 18.63 -18.50
CA VAL A 32 -3.40 17.42 -18.26
C VAL A 32 -3.53 17.21 -16.77
N SER A 33 -4.75 17.36 -16.25
CA SER A 33 -5.05 17.07 -14.86
C SER A 33 -4.61 15.65 -14.56
N LYS A 34 -3.95 15.45 -13.43
CA LYS A 34 -3.64 14.10 -12.97
C LYS A 34 -4.97 13.37 -12.86
N ALA A 35 -5.18 12.36 -13.71
CA ALA A 35 -6.36 11.51 -13.56
C ALA A 35 -6.44 11.08 -12.09
N GLU A 36 -7.59 11.26 -11.47
CA GLU A 36 -7.83 10.74 -10.13
C GLU A 36 -7.48 9.26 -10.16
N SER A 37 -6.43 8.89 -9.42
CA SER A 37 -6.03 7.51 -9.34
C SER A 37 -7.14 6.77 -8.59
N ASN A 38 -7.95 5.99 -9.29
CA ASN A 38 -8.92 5.10 -8.68
C ASN A 38 -8.18 4.14 -7.75
N ILE A 39 -8.26 4.44 -6.45
CA ILE A 39 -7.62 3.63 -5.43
C ILE A 39 -8.44 2.37 -5.26
N VAL A 40 -7.80 1.25 -5.51
CA VAL A 40 -8.36 -0.06 -5.23
C VAL A 40 -7.96 -0.45 -3.82
N ALA A 41 -8.95 -0.65 -2.94
CA ALA A 41 -8.77 -1.23 -1.61
C ALA A 41 -9.73 -2.41 -1.44
N LEU A 42 -9.31 -3.41 -0.66
CA LEU A 42 -10.12 -4.57 -0.33
C LEU A 42 -11.00 -4.27 0.89
N THR A 43 -12.21 -4.84 0.92
CA THR A 43 -13.02 -4.92 2.13
C THR A 43 -12.46 -5.97 3.08
N LYS A 44 -12.96 -6.01 4.32
CA LYS A 44 -12.59 -7.04 5.29
C LYS A 44 -12.90 -8.45 4.74
N GLU A 45 -14.07 -8.62 4.15
CA GLU A 45 -14.55 -9.89 3.57
C GLU A 45 -13.65 -10.32 2.40
N GLU A 46 -13.28 -9.39 1.51
CA GLU A 46 -12.36 -9.67 0.40
C GLU A 46 -10.96 -10.06 0.89
N VAL A 47 -10.45 -9.43 1.97
CA VAL A 47 -9.18 -9.81 2.59
C VAL A 47 -9.26 -11.24 3.12
N MET A 48 -10.35 -11.59 3.82
CA MET A 48 -10.55 -12.95 4.35
C MET A 48 -10.68 -13.98 3.23
N SER A 49 -11.46 -13.67 2.18
CA SER A 49 -11.59 -14.54 1.01
C SER A 49 -10.25 -14.74 0.29
N LEU A 50 -9.44 -13.68 0.18
CA LEU A 50 -8.11 -13.78 -0.43
C LEU A 50 -7.17 -14.67 0.42
N ALA A 51 -7.27 -14.55 1.74
CA ALA A 51 -6.49 -15.36 2.69
C ALA A 51 -6.85 -16.85 2.62
N SER A 52 -8.10 -17.22 2.37
CA SER A 52 -8.55 -18.61 2.30
C SER A 52 -8.11 -19.34 1.02
N VAL A 53 -7.71 -18.63 -0.03
CA VAL A 53 -7.21 -19.27 -1.26
C VAL A 53 -5.84 -19.90 -1.02
N GLU A 54 -5.73 -21.23 -1.10
CA GLU A 54 -4.46 -21.94 -0.91
C GLU A 54 -3.63 -22.01 -2.21
N LYS A 55 -4.29 -22.14 -3.35
CA LYS A 55 -3.61 -22.29 -4.64
C LYS A 55 -2.86 -21.04 -5.10
N GLY A 56 -1.61 -21.18 -5.51
CA GLY A 56 -0.74 -20.11 -6.02
C GLY A 56 0.52 -19.93 -5.18
N SER A 57 1.24 -18.82 -5.37
CA SER A 57 2.49 -18.52 -4.65
C SER A 57 2.23 -18.30 -3.14
N PRO A 58 2.74 -19.17 -2.24
CA PRO A 58 2.62 -18.95 -0.80
C PRO A 58 3.39 -17.71 -0.34
N ALA A 59 4.60 -17.50 -0.87
CA ALA A 59 5.43 -16.34 -0.52
C ALA A 59 4.75 -15.01 -0.87
N THR A 60 4.13 -14.92 -2.06
CA THR A 60 3.35 -13.72 -2.42
C THR A 60 2.14 -13.53 -1.50
N LYS A 61 1.42 -14.61 -1.16
CA LYS A 61 0.29 -14.57 -0.23
C LYS A 61 0.73 -14.01 1.11
N GLN A 62 1.76 -14.60 1.70
CA GLN A 62 2.29 -14.22 3.02
C GLN A 62 2.73 -12.75 3.05
N CYS A 63 3.55 -12.32 2.10
CA CYS A 63 4.00 -10.93 2.01
C CYS A 63 2.84 -9.95 1.82
N TYR A 64 1.89 -10.27 0.94
CA TYR A 64 0.75 -9.42 0.66
C TYR A 64 -0.17 -9.27 1.88
N MET A 65 -0.50 -10.39 2.53
CA MET A 65 -1.35 -10.38 3.72
C MET A 65 -0.68 -9.63 4.87
N PHE A 66 0.60 -9.83 5.11
CA PHE A 66 1.36 -9.06 6.10
C PHE A 66 1.28 -7.56 5.80
N CYS A 67 1.41 -7.16 4.54
CA CYS A 67 1.29 -5.76 4.13
C CYS A 67 -0.15 -5.21 4.26
N CYS A 68 -1.18 -6.05 4.17
CA CYS A 68 -2.56 -5.64 4.45
C CYS A 68 -2.77 -5.25 5.92
N PHE A 69 -1.93 -5.75 6.84
CA PHE A 69 -2.01 -5.47 8.28
C PHE A 69 -0.93 -4.53 8.82
N THR A 70 0.06 -4.17 7.99
CA THR A 70 1.17 -3.29 8.40
C THR A 70 1.30 -2.04 7.53
N GLY A 71 0.72 -2.06 6.34
CA GLY A 71 0.81 -0.96 5.38
C GLY A 71 2.19 -0.80 4.73
N LEU A 72 3.13 -1.74 4.90
CA LEU A 72 4.46 -1.68 4.27
C LEU A 72 4.35 -1.67 2.74
N ARG A 73 5.32 -1.00 2.09
CA ARG A 73 5.49 -1.08 0.64
C ARG A 73 6.24 -2.36 0.27
N HIS A 74 6.10 -2.81 -0.98
CA HIS A 74 6.88 -3.93 -1.51
C HIS A 74 8.39 -3.74 -1.27
N SER A 75 8.91 -2.54 -1.54
CA SER A 75 10.33 -2.23 -1.32
C SER A 75 10.76 -2.31 0.15
N ASP A 76 9.85 -1.99 1.08
CA ASP A 76 10.17 -2.02 2.50
C ASP A 76 10.14 -3.45 3.05
N ILE A 77 9.12 -4.25 2.69
CA ILE A 77 9.05 -5.67 3.10
C ILE A 77 10.15 -6.53 2.47
N SER A 78 10.55 -6.23 1.22
CA SER A 78 11.63 -6.96 0.54
C SER A 78 13.00 -6.77 1.19
N ASN A 79 13.17 -5.73 1.99
CA ASN A 79 14.41 -5.42 2.69
C ASN A 79 14.27 -5.53 4.21
N LEU A 80 13.13 -5.99 4.71
CA LEU A 80 12.86 -6.13 6.13
C LEU A 80 13.73 -7.25 6.72
N LYS A 81 14.52 -6.93 7.73
CA LYS A 81 15.41 -7.86 8.43
C LYS A 81 14.87 -8.16 9.82
N TRP A 82 15.29 -9.28 10.41
CA TRP A 82 14.88 -9.65 11.75
C TRP A 82 15.26 -8.63 12.80
N LYS A 83 16.40 -7.96 12.69
CA LYS A 83 16.80 -6.84 13.58
C LYS A 83 15.85 -5.63 13.55
N ASP A 84 15.02 -5.53 12.51
CA ASP A 84 14.02 -4.47 12.40
C ASP A 84 12.73 -4.82 13.14
N ILE A 85 12.56 -6.08 13.55
CA ILE A 85 11.46 -6.54 14.42
C ILE A 85 11.92 -6.43 15.87
N ARG A 86 11.31 -5.53 16.63
CA ARG A 86 11.77 -5.21 17.99
C ARG A 86 10.66 -5.43 19.01
N GLN A 87 11.04 -5.89 20.19
CA GLN A 87 10.16 -5.89 21.35
C GLN A 87 10.02 -4.47 21.89
N THR A 88 8.78 -4.05 22.14
CA THR A 88 8.41 -2.79 22.80
C THR A 88 7.46 -3.08 23.96
N ASP A 89 7.16 -2.10 24.78
CA ASP A 89 6.20 -2.25 25.89
C ASP A 89 4.79 -2.63 25.39
N ALA A 90 4.46 -2.27 24.15
CA ALA A 90 3.18 -2.57 23.49
C ALA A 90 3.21 -3.90 22.69
N GLY A 91 4.30 -4.69 22.75
CA GLY A 91 4.50 -5.91 21.97
C GLY A 91 5.50 -5.74 20.84
N LEU A 92 5.48 -6.66 19.86
CA LEU A 92 6.37 -6.59 18.72
C LEU A 92 6.02 -5.41 17.79
N ALA A 93 7.04 -4.74 17.29
CA ALA A 93 6.91 -3.65 16.32
C ALA A 93 8.01 -3.70 15.26
N ILE A 94 7.72 -3.20 14.08
CA ILE A 94 8.70 -2.96 13.03
C ILE A 94 9.29 -1.56 13.25
N TYR A 95 10.61 -1.48 13.36
CA TYR A 95 11.32 -0.22 13.37
C TYR A 95 12.23 -0.10 12.16
N LEU A 96 11.87 0.74 11.21
CA LEU A 96 12.71 1.08 10.08
C LEU A 96 13.28 2.49 10.28
N PRO A 97 14.59 2.63 10.53
CA PRO A 97 15.22 3.93 10.72
C PRO A 97 15.17 4.77 9.43
N ARG A 98 15.02 4.12 8.29
CA ARG A 98 14.95 4.78 6.98
C ARG A 98 14.13 3.95 5.99
N MET A 99 12.87 4.36 5.73
CA MET A 99 12.08 3.74 4.67
C MET A 99 12.73 3.95 3.29
N GLN A 100 12.60 2.97 2.39
CA GLN A 100 13.25 2.99 1.07
C GLN A 100 12.84 4.23 0.24
N LYS A 101 11.55 4.56 0.21
CA LYS A 101 11.03 5.67 -0.63
C LYS A 101 11.06 7.02 0.05
N THR A 102 10.65 7.12 1.31
CA THR A 102 10.44 8.41 1.99
C THR A 102 11.66 8.88 2.78
N LYS A 103 12.60 7.96 3.08
CA LYS A 103 13.82 8.21 3.86
C LYS A 103 13.58 8.70 5.30
N HIS A 104 12.35 8.58 5.80
CA HIS A 104 11.99 8.88 7.19
C HIS A 104 11.91 7.61 8.02
N PRO A 105 12.18 7.70 9.33
CA PRO A 105 11.99 6.58 10.25
C PRO A 105 10.49 6.27 10.41
N ILE A 106 10.19 5.01 10.71
CA ILE A 106 8.83 4.58 11.01
C ILE A 106 8.86 3.50 12.09
N LEU A 107 7.88 3.54 12.98
CA LEU A 107 7.56 2.51 13.94
C LEU A 107 6.14 2.01 13.68
N ILE A 108 5.99 0.70 13.43
CA ILE A 108 4.69 0.08 13.15
C ILE A 108 4.48 -1.04 14.17
N PRO A 109 3.60 -0.87 15.17
CA PRO A 109 3.22 -1.95 16.07
C PRO A 109 2.58 -3.11 15.31
N LEU A 110 2.91 -4.35 15.66
CA LEU A 110 2.35 -5.54 15.04
C LEU A 110 1.15 -6.05 15.83
N GLY A 111 -0.03 -5.89 15.24
CA GLY A 111 -1.26 -6.49 15.79
C GLY A 111 -1.32 -8.01 15.55
N LYS A 112 -2.21 -8.71 16.28
CA LYS A 112 -2.35 -10.18 16.19
C LYS A 112 -2.48 -10.68 14.75
N LYS A 113 -3.25 -10.00 13.90
CA LYS A 113 -3.40 -10.38 12.48
C LYS A 113 -2.13 -10.21 11.65
N ALA A 114 -1.28 -9.26 11.97
CA ALA A 114 0.03 -9.15 11.33
C ALA A 114 0.96 -10.30 11.78
N LEU A 115 0.92 -10.67 13.06
CA LEU A 115 1.72 -11.77 13.61
C LEU A 115 1.36 -13.13 13.00
N GLU A 116 0.09 -13.39 12.64
CA GLU A 116 -0.32 -14.61 11.94
C GLU A 116 0.38 -14.79 10.57
N TRP A 117 0.87 -13.71 9.98
CA TRP A 117 1.54 -13.72 8.68
C TRP A 117 3.05 -13.47 8.79
N LEU A 118 3.55 -13.21 9.99
CA LEU A 118 4.98 -13.12 10.24
C LEU A 118 5.56 -14.54 10.24
N PRO A 119 6.60 -14.84 9.46
CA PRO A 119 7.25 -16.15 9.52
C PRO A 119 7.97 -16.34 10.85
N ASP A 120 8.23 -17.59 11.23
CA ASP A 120 9.04 -17.91 12.39
C ASP A 120 10.50 -17.52 12.14
N LYS A 121 11.14 -16.99 13.18
CA LYS A 121 12.54 -16.58 13.10
C LYS A 121 13.47 -17.79 13.08
N GLU A 122 13.12 -18.85 13.84
CA GLU A 122 13.98 -20.01 14.04
C GLU A 122 15.43 -19.59 14.38
N ASP A 123 16.42 -20.26 13.79
CA ASP A 123 17.85 -19.98 13.98
C ASP A 123 18.40 -18.90 13.01
N LYS A 124 17.53 -18.08 12.40
CA LYS A 124 17.94 -17.06 11.45
C LYS A 124 18.66 -15.91 12.16
N SER A 125 19.72 -15.42 11.53
CA SER A 125 20.47 -14.28 12.04
C SER A 125 19.64 -12.98 12.02
N GLU A 126 20.00 -12.04 12.86
CA GLU A 126 19.38 -10.70 12.92
C GLU A 126 19.45 -9.95 11.56
N ASP A 127 20.49 -10.19 10.77
CA ASP A 127 20.71 -9.55 9.47
C ASP A 127 20.03 -10.28 8.30
N SER A 128 19.44 -11.46 8.53
CA SER A 128 18.70 -12.16 7.49
C SER A 128 17.36 -11.50 7.21
N LEU A 129 16.88 -11.66 5.97
CA LEU A 129 15.56 -11.16 5.56
C LEU A 129 14.44 -11.93 6.26
N VAL A 130 13.40 -11.20 6.68
CA VAL A 130 12.20 -11.79 7.28
C VAL A 130 11.39 -12.57 6.24
N PHE A 131 11.27 -12.02 5.03
CA PHE A 131 10.47 -12.59 3.96
C PHE A 131 11.30 -12.91 2.72
N ASN A 132 11.00 -14.04 2.08
CA ASN A 132 11.44 -14.30 0.71
C ASN A 132 10.46 -13.65 -0.27
N THR A 133 10.61 -12.33 -0.49
CA THR A 133 9.68 -11.53 -1.26
C THR A 133 9.96 -11.68 -2.77
N PRO A 134 9.02 -12.23 -3.57
CA PRO A 134 9.20 -12.30 -5.02
C PRO A 134 9.23 -10.92 -5.66
N GLN A 135 9.78 -10.82 -6.87
CA GLN A 135 9.76 -9.58 -7.64
C GLN A 135 8.33 -9.07 -7.84
N ILE A 136 8.16 -7.76 -7.85
CA ILE A 136 6.84 -7.12 -7.85
C ILE A 136 5.96 -7.54 -9.03
N CYS A 137 6.53 -7.71 -10.22
CA CYS A 137 5.79 -8.18 -11.41
C CYS A 137 5.23 -9.60 -11.23
N ASN A 138 5.97 -10.48 -10.54
CA ASN A 138 5.52 -11.83 -10.21
C ASN A 138 4.45 -11.81 -9.12
N CYS A 139 4.61 -10.94 -8.12
CA CYS A 139 3.58 -10.72 -7.11
C CYS A 139 2.26 -10.24 -7.75
N ASP A 140 2.31 -9.23 -8.62
CA ASP A 140 1.12 -8.68 -9.27
C ASP A 140 0.41 -9.73 -10.12
N ARG A 141 1.17 -10.57 -10.85
CA ARG A 141 0.60 -11.69 -11.63
C ARG A 141 -0.07 -12.72 -10.72
N ALA A 142 0.60 -13.14 -9.65
CA ALA A 142 0.08 -14.11 -8.70
C ALA A 142 -1.19 -13.59 -7.99
N LEU A 143 -1.22 -12.30 -7.64
CA LEU A 143 -2.36 -11.65 -6.99
C LEU A 143 -3.59 -11.58 -7.91
N LYS A 144 -3.41 -11.28 -9.20
CA LYS A 144 -4.52 -11.32 -10.18
C LYS A 144 -5.18 -12.70 -10.24
N HIS A 145 -4.37 -13.77 -10.28
CA HIS A 145 -4.90 -15.13 -10.30
C HIS A 145 -5.56 -15.52 -8.97
N ARG A 146 -5.00 -15.07 -7.84
CA ARG A 146 -5.57 -15.31 -6.51
C ARG A 146 -6.89 -14.57 -6.33
N ALA A 147 -6.98 -13.31 -6.73
CA ALA A 147 -8.21 -12.51 -6.71
C ALA A 147 -9.34 -13.18 -7.47
N LYS A 148 -9.07 -13.67 -8.70
CA LYS A 148 -10.06 -14.40 -9.50
C LYS A 148 -10.60 -15.64 -8.76
N ARG A 149 -9.72 -16.39 -8.07
CA ARG A 149 -10.14 -17.58 -7.29
C ARG A 149 -10.92 -17.21 -6.03
N ALA A 150 -10.62 -16.05 -5.45
CA ALA A 150 -11.36 -15.51 -4.30
C ALA A 150 -12.70 -14.86 -4.67
N GLY A 151 -13.08 -14.82 -5.97
CA GLY A 151 -14.29 -14.14 -6.43
C GLY A 151 -14.19 -12.61 -6.41
N ILE A 152 -12.96 -12.07 -6.32
CA ILE A 152 -12.72 -10.63 -6.28
C ILE A 152 -12.60 -10.09 -7.70
N THR A 153 -13.47 -9.15 -8.07
CA THR A 153 -13.50 -8.51 -9.40
C THR A 153 -12.51 -7.37 -9.55
N LYS A 154 -12.00 -6.85 -8.43
CA LYS A 154 -11.01 -5.77 -8.40
C LYS A 154 -9.68 -6.24 -8.98
N VAL A 155 -9.01 -5.37 -9.75
CA VAL A 155 -7.66 -5.64 -10.25
C VAL A 155 -6.66 -5.38 -9.13
N LEU A 156 -6.03 -6.43 -8.64
CA LEU A 156 -5.06 -6.34 -7.57
C LEU A 156 -3.63 -6.24 -8.10
N GLY A 157 -2.87 -5.33 -7.51
CA GLY A 157 -1.42 -5.30 -7.53
C GLY A 157 -0.89 -5.28 -6.10
N PHE A 158 0.41 -5.47 -5.90
CA PHE A 158 0.97 -5.54 -4.54
C PHE A 158 0.67 -4.27 -3.72
N HIS A 159 0.65 -3.11 -4.36
CA HIS A 159 0.37 -1.84 -3.68
C HIS A 159 -1.06 -1.73 -3.12
N THR A 160 -1.97 -2.56 -3.62
CA THR A 160 -3.36 -2.64 -3.11
C THR A 160 -3.40 -3.04 -1.63
N SER A 161 -2.43 -3.84 -1.13
CA SER A 161 -2.34 -4.21 0.29
C SER A 161 -2.22 -2.98 1.19
N ARG A 162 -1.36 -2.04 0.80
CA ARG A 162 -1.17 -0.79 1.53
C ARG A 162 -2.38 0.14 1.44
N HIS A 163 -3.05 0.21 0.30
CA HIS A 163 -4.31 0.92 0.17
C HIS A 163 -5.39 0.30 1.06
N THR A 164 -5.44 -1.02 1.11
CA THR A 164 -6.33 -1.78 1.99
C THR A 164 -6.08 -1.44 3.46
N PHE A 165 -4.82 -1.48 3.92
CA PHE A 165 -4.47 -1.09 5.28
C PHE A 165 -4.95 0.33 5.61
N GLY A 166 -4.60 1.32 4.76
CA GLY A 166 -4.97 2.72 5.00
C GLY A 166 -6.49 2.93 5.04
N THR A 167 -7.23 2.28 4.14
CA THR A 167 -8.68 2.39 4.07
C THR A 167 -9.35 1.70 5.27
N LEU A 168 -8.94 0.49 5.62
CA LEU A 168 -9.50 -0.26 6.76
C LEU A 168 -9.18 0.44 8.09
N ALA A 169 -8.01 1.06 8.24
CA ALA A 169 -7.67 1.85 9.42
C ALA A 169 -8.61 3.05 9.59
N ILE A 170 -8.90 3.80 8.51
CA ILE A 170 -9.88 4.90 8.55
C ILE A 170 -11.29 4.36 8.86
N LEU A 171 -11.68 3.24 8.26
CA LEU A 171 -12.99 2.60 8.54
C LEU A 171 -13.11 2.14 10.00
N ALA A 172 -12.01 1.71 10.60
CA ALA A 172 -11.92 1.34 12.01
C ALA A 172 -11.94 2.55 12.98
N GLY A 173 -11.97 3.78 12.46
CA GLY A 173 -12.03 4.99 13.26
C GLY A 173 -10.67 5.63 13.58
N CYS A 174 -9.56 5.11 13.03
CA CYS A 174 -8.27 5.78 13.18
C CYS A 174 -8.30 7.15 12.51
N ASP A 175 -7.75 8.16 13.18
CA ASP A 175 -7.62 9.48 12.59
C ASP A 175 -6.59 9.50 11.44
N ILE A 176 -6.79 10.43 10.52
CA ILE A 176 -6.01 10.50 9.28
C ILE A 176 -4.51 10.78 9.53
N LEU A 177 -4.19 11.50 10.61
CA LEU A 177 -2.80 11.82 10.97
C LEU A 177 -2.07 10.56 11.47
N THR A 178 -2.71 9.78 12.32
CA THR A 178 -2.21 8.47 12.78
C THR A 178 -1.99 7.52 11.60
N VAL A 179 -2.97 7.39 10.69
CA VAL A 179 -2.80 6.57 9.48
C VAL A 179 -1.67 7.09 8.60
N SER A 180 -1.52 8.40 8.46
CA SER A 180 -0.43 9.03 7.71
C SER A 180 0.95 8.68 8.30
N LYS A 181 1.07 8.72 9.63
CA LYS A 181 2.30 8.33 10.35
C LYS A 181 2.59 6.83 10.19
N LEU A 182 1.61 5.95 10.41
CA LEU A 182 1.75 4.51 10.23
C LEU A 182 2.15 4.11 8.80
N LEU A 183 1.70 4.87 7.82
CA LEU A 183 2.08 4.68 6.42
C LEU A 183 3.41 5.37 6.07
N GLY A 184 3.98 6.21 6.91
CA GLY A 184 5.18 7.00 6.62
C GLY A 184 4.98 7.90 5.39
N HIS A 185 3.86 8.60 5.31
CA HIS A 185 3.62 9.61 4.28
C HIS A 185 4.31 10.92 4.65
N LYS A 186 4.93 11.58 3.67
CA LYS A 186 5.53 12.92 3.85
C LYS A 186 4.49 14.01 4.04
N SER A 187 3.26 13.78 3.57
CA SER A 187 2.16 14.74 3.63
C SER A 187 0.86 14.00 3.92
N VAL A 188 0.09 14.52 4.85
CA VAL A 188 -1.27 14.03 5.20
C VAL A 188 -2.19 14.07 3.97
N LYS A 189 -1.97 15.01 3.04
CA LYS A 189 -2.70 15.08 1.77
C LYS A 189 -2.66 13.76 0.99
N THR A 190 -1.55 13.01 1.07
CA THR A 190 -1.46 11.68 0.46
C THR A 190 -2.38 10.66 1.13
N THR A 191 -2.76 10.89 2.39
CA THR A 191 -3.62 9.97 3.16
C THR A 191 -5.10 10.30 2.98
N GLN A 192 -5.46 11.53 2.57
CA GLN A 192 -6.84 11.96 2.32
C GLN A 192 -7.54 11.07 1.28
N MET A 193 -6.78 10.50 0.35
CA MET A 193 -7.30 9.54 -0.63
C MET A 193 -8.02 8.34 0.04
N TYR A 194 -7.54 7.87 1.20
CA TYR A 194 -8.18 6.76 1.91
C TYR A 194 -9.49 7.16 2.59
N ALA A 195 -9.61 8.41 3.02
CA ALA A 195 -10.85 8.92 3.60
C ALA A 195 -12.00 8.90 2.55
N SER A 196 -11.72 9.28 1.32
CA SER A 196 -12.70 9.22 0.22
C SER A 196 -13.13 7.78 -0.07
N VAL A 197 -12.18 6.84 -0.14
CA VAL A 197 -12.49 5.42 -0.36
C VAL A 197 -13.28 4.83 0.81
N ALA A 198 -12.93 5.17 2.05
CA ALA A 198 -13.66 4.72 3.23
C ALA A 198 -15.10 5.27 3.25
N MET A 199 -15.30 6.53 2.84
CA MET A 199 -16.64 7.10 2.72
C MET A 199 -17.48 6.37 1.67
N GLN A 200 -16.89 6.07 0.50
CA GLN A 200 -17.56 5.30 -0.54
C GLN A 200 -17.95 3.89 -0.04
N MET A 201 -17.06 3.19 0.66
CA MET A 201 -17.37 1.88 1.24
C MET A 201 -18.51 1.94 2.26
N ARG A 202 -18.61 3.00 3.06
CA ARG A 202 -19.74 3.21 3.99
C ARG A 202 -21.04 3.43 3.23
N ALA A 203 -21.03 4.26 2.20
CA ALA A 203 -22.20 4.51 1.36
C ALA A 203 -22.69 3.23 0.67
N ASP A 204 -21.77 2.41 0.15
CA ASP A 204 -22.11 1.14 -0.48
C ASP A 204 -22.65 0.11 0.54
N ALA A 205 -22.19 0.16 1.80
CA ALA A 205 -22.75 -0.66 2.88
C ALA A 205 -24.20 -0.26 3.19
N VAL A 206 -24.49 1.05 3.29
CA VAL A 206 -25.87 1.55 3.50
C VAL A 206 -26.79 1.09 2.37
N LYS A 207 -26.39 1.26 1.11
CA LYS A 207 -27.16 0.81 -0.05
C LYS A 207 -27.47 -0.71 -0.01
N ARG A 208 -26.54 -1.52 0.52
CA ARG A 208 -26.79 -2.96 0.68
C ARG A 208 -27.83 -3.25 1.76
N VAL A 209 -27.81 -2.51 2.87
CA VAL A 209 -28.84 -2.60 3.92
C VAL A 209 -30.19 -2.20 3.36
N GLU A 210 -30.28 -1.09 2.64
CA GLU A 210 -31.52 -0.64 1.99
C GLU A 210 -32.13 -1.71 1.08
N LYS A 211 -31.30 -2.42 0.29
CA LYS A 211 -31.75 -3.54 -0.56
C LYS A 211 -32.34 -4.72 0.19
N VAL A 212 -32.00 -4.91 1.46
CA VAL A 212 -32.56 -5.99 2.30
C VAL A 212 -33.96 -5.63 2.78
N PHE A 213 -34.24 -4.33 2.96
CA PHE A 213 -35.52 -3.84 3.46
C PHE A 213 -36.40 -3.20 2.36
N GLY A 214 -35.84 -2.97 1.18
CA GLY A 214 -36.51 -2.35 0.06
C GLY A 214 -36.84 -3.37 -1.04
N ASN A 215 -38.07 -3.85 -0.96
CA ASN A 215 -38.92 -4.13 -2.13
C ASN A 215 -40.34 -3.96 -1.70
#